data_3f465be38ca2527c6d6cf793405bc261
#
_entry.id   3f465be38ca2527c6d6cf793405bc261
#
_cell.length_a   1.000
_cell.length_b   1.000
_cell.length_c   1.000
_cell.angle_alpha   90.00
_cell.angle_beta   90.00
_cell.angle_gamma   90.00
#
_symmetry.space_group_name_H-M   'P 1'
#
loop_
_entity.id
_entity.type
_entity.pdbx_description
1 polymer ?
#
loop_
_entity_poly.entity_id
_entity_poly.type
_entity_poly.pdbx_seq_one_letter_code
_entity_poly.pdbx_strand_id
1 'polypeptide(L)'
;LSGCNFREVLDDYPVSGVQITLDWTGVAENLPETVRVIFYPKDAEGRKVDGYLPAAGGEMKVPPGHYAMIVYNYNTECVCIEGDECYGTIRAYTERCIGMDAGEDMIWSPDDFYVVALDDVEIAKSEAAMVMKLKPERVVSSYSFAVKVDGVENISAVVCYVSGLNGGYFLGRRLCTLAEVPVYVENDCKNGLLQGHFSHFRLPKSADTRGDSPVARAALAFPNVNASRKSS
;
A
#
# COMPACT_ATOMS: atom_id res chain seq x y z
N LEU A 1 0.57 53.05 -15.41
CA LEU A 1 0.06 51.74 -15.04
C LEU A 1 0.97 50.67 -15.63
N SER A 2 2.05 50.33 -14.89
CA SER A 2 2.97 49.23 -15.22
C SER A 2 2.38 47.91 -14.78
N GLY A 3 1.98 47.08 -15.71
CA GLY A 3 1.65 45.70 -15.47
C GLY A 3 2.93 44.90 -15.23
N CYS A 4 3.14 44.39 -14.02
CA CYS A 4 4.18 43.43 -13.72
C CYS A 4 3.81 42.11 -14.43
N ASN A 5 4.47 41.85 -15.55
CA ASN A 5 4.50 40.51 -16.14
C ASN A 5 5.49 39.66 -15.33
N PHE A 6 5.03 39.04 -14.26
CA PHE A 6 5.70 37.90 -13.68
C PHE A 6 5.41 36.65 -14.54
N ARG A 7 6.07 36.57 -15.68
CA ARG A 7 6.43 35.30 -16.28
C ARG A 7 7.82 34.96 -15.72
N GLU A 8 7.88 34.28 -14.60
CA GLU A 8 9.08 33.52 -14.29
C GLU A 8 9.26 32.50 -15.40
N VAL A 9 10.25 32.76 -16.21
CA VAL A 9 10.73 31.82 -17.23
C VAL A 9 11.38 30.67 -16.48
N LEU A 10 10.59 29.62 -16.21
CA LEU A 10 11.08 28.33 -15.71
C LEU A 10 11.88 27.55 -16.77
N ASP A 11 12.21 28.19 -17.91
CA ASP A 11 12.88 27.56 -19.05
C ASP A 11 14.41 27.40 -18.87
N ASP A 12 15.00 27.93 -17.81
CA ASP A 12 16.47 27.88 -17.58
C ASP A 12 16.90 26.89 -16.49
N TYR A 13 15.99 26.11 -15.91
CA TYR A 13 16.42 25.06 -14.99
C TYR A 13 16.85 23.83 -15.81
N PRO A 14 18.13 23.42 -15.74
CA PRO A 14 18.54 22.22 -16.46
C PRO A 14 17.80 21.02 -15.88
N VAL A 15 16.90 20.46 -16.66
CA VAL A 15 16.20 19.21 -16.31
C VAL A 15 16.77 18.09 -17.16
N SER A 16 17.02 16.96 -16.53
CA SER A 16 17.44 15.74 -17.22
C SER A 16 16.24 14.82 -17.41
N GLY A 17 16.13 14.23 -18.58
CA GLY A 17 15.15 13.18 -18.83
C GLY A 17 15.52 11.91 -18.04
N VAL A 18 14.56 11.33 -17.34
CA VAL A 18 14.68 10.03 -16.69
C VAL A 18 13.66 9.08 -17.29
N GLN A 19 14.14 8.11 -18.06
CA GLN A 19 13.32 7.05 -18.65
C GLN A 19 13.20 5.90 -17.66
N ILE A 20 12.03 5.73 -17.07
CA ILE A 20 11.73 4.66 -16.11
C ILE A 20 11.04 3.52 -16.85
N THR A 21 11.50 2.30 -16.61
CA THR A 21 10.86 1.07 -17.07
C THR A 21 10.61 0.17 -15.88
N LEU A 22 9.40 -0.38 -15.77
CA LEU A 22 9.00 -1.24 -14.67
C LEU A 22 8.89 -2.69 -15.14
N ASP A 23 9.61 -3.57 -14.45
CA ASP A 23 9.60 -5.02 -14.70
C ASP A 23 8.59 -5.70 -13.78
N TRP A 24 7.46 -6.10 -14.34
CA TRP A 24 6.39 -6.83 -13.66
C TRP A 24 6.51 -8.34 -13.80
N THR A 25 7.67 -8.85 -14.17
CA THR A 25 7.89 -10.30 -14.27
C THR A 25 7.62 -10.99 -12.94
N GLY A 26 6.69 -11.93 -12.95
CA GLY A 26 6.24 -12.66 -11.75
C GLY A 26 4.95 -12.12 -11.11
N VAL A 27 4.36 -11.05 -11.65
CA VAL A 27 3.01 -10.62 -11.34
C VAL A 27 2.08 -11.25 -12.35
N ALA A 28 1.32 -12.26 -11.92
CA ALA A 28 0.53 -13.10 -12.85
C ALA A 28 -0.84 -12.50 -13.18
N GLU A 29 -1.43 -11.74 -12.26
CA GLU A 29 -2.79 -11.22 -12.36
C GLU A 29 -2.83 -9.77 -11.84
N ASN A 30 -3.78 -8.99 -12.33
CA ASN A 30 -4.07 -7.62 -11.88
C ASN A 30 -2.85 -6.68 -11.90
N LEU A 31 -2.22 -6.56 -13.06
CA LEU A 31 -1.20 -5.53 -13.26
C LEU A 31 -1.80 -4.15 -12.97
N PRO A 32 -1.09 -3.29 -12.21
CA PRO A 32 -1.56 -1.94 -11.99
C PRO A 32 -1.64 -1.17 -13.31
N GLU A 33 -2.57 -0.25 -13.41
CA GLU A 33 -2.68 0.62 -14.60
C GLU A 33 -1.69 1.78 -14.53
N THR A 34 -1.51 2.32 -13.33
CA THR A 34 -0.76 3.54 -13.08
C THR A 34 0.14 3.38 -11.86
N VAL A 35 1.31 3.99 -11.91
CA VAL A 35 2.23 4.13 -10.78
C VAL A 35 2.45 5.60 -10.48
N ARG A 36 2.63 5.92 -9.20
CA ARG A 36 3.14 7.21 -8.76
C ARG A 36 4.64 7.10 -8.53
N VAL A 37 5.37 8.10 -9.01
CA VAL A 37 6.82 8.18 -8.89
C VAL A 37 7.18 9.46 -8.17
N ILE A 38 7.94 9.35 -7.09
CA ILE A 38 8.33 10.50 -6.26
C ILE A 38 9.84 10.50 -6.08
N PHE A 39 10.48 11.60 -6.43
CA PHE A 39 11.87 11.90 -6.13
C PHE A 39 11.94 12.88 -4.97
N TYR A 40 12.54 12.46 -3.88
CA TYR A 40 12.76 13.28 -2.68
C TYR A 40 14.21 13.79 -2.71
N PRO A 41 14.42 15.11 -2.83
CA PRO A 41 15.77 15.66 -2.89
C PRO A 41 16.50 15.41 -1.56
N LYS A 42 17.78 15.10 -1.66
CA LYS A 42 18.70 15.02 -0.53
C LYS A 42 19.43 16.34 -0.31
N ASP A 43 19.56 17.14 -1.36
CA ASP A 43 20.17 18.45 -1.32
C ASP A 43 19.18 19.49 -0.78
N ALA A 44 19.67 20.43 0.04
CA ALA A 44 18.83 21.40 0.74
C ALA A 44 18.06 22.35 -0.22
N GLU A 45 18.59 22.59 -1.42
CA GLU A 45 17.98 23.44 -2.44
C GLU A 45 17.14 22.64 -3.46
N GLY A 46 17.15 21.30 -3.34
CA GLY A 46 16.42 20.42 -4.22
C GLY A 46 14.90 20.53 -4.05
N ARG A 47 14.17 20.23 -5.12
CA ARG A 47 12.71 20.18 -5.10
C ARG A 47 12.23 18.74 -5.25
N LYS A 48 11.20 18.39 -4.50
CA LYS A 48 10.46 17.14 -4.69
C LYS A 48 9.87 17.13 -6.10
N VAL A 49 10.09 16.04 -6.83
CA VAL A 49 9.46 15.79 -8.14
C VAL A 49 8.50 14.64 -7.99
N ASP A 50 7.27 14.85 -8.40
CA ASP A 50 6.16 13.93 -8.22
C ASP A 50 5.39 13.81 -9.53
N GLY A 51 5.07 12.59 -9.94
CA GLY A 51 4.36 12.35 -11.18
C GLY A 51 3.77 10.96 -11.28
N TYR A 52 2.92 10.78 -12.27
CA TYR A 52 2.22 9.55 -12.54
C TYR A 52 2.65 9.00 -13.89
N LEU A 53 2.90 7.70 -13.96
CA LEU A 53 3.28 7.00 -15.17
C LEU A 53 2.36 5.79 -15.37
N PRO A 54 2.18 5.34 -16.63
CA PRO A 54 1.61 4.01 -16.88
C PRO A 54 2.43 2.91 -16.20
N ALA A 55 1.84 1.76 -15.95
CA ALA A 55 2.54 0.62 -15.35
C ALA A 55 3.81 0.19 -16.11
N ALA A 56 3.84 0.36 -17.43
CA ALA A 56 5.04 0.09 -18.23
C ALA A 56 6.20 1.06 -17.95
N GLY A 57 5.91 2.19 -17.30
CA GLY A 57 6.86 3.28 -17.09
C GLY A 57 6.67 4.42 -18.08
N GLY A 58 7.65 5.30 -18.17
CA GLY A 58 7.63 6.49 -19.00
C GLY A 58 8.77 7.43 -18.70
N GLU A 59 8.74 8.61 -19.29
CA GLU A 59 9.74 9.65 -19.09
C GLU A 59 9.28 10.67 -18.06
N MET A 60 10.19 11.05 -17.17
CA MET A 60 10.03 12.18 -16.24
C MET A 60 11.16 13.16 -16.40
N LYS A 61 10.86 14.44 -16.20
CA LYS A 61 11.88 15.50 -16.15
C LYS A 61 12.24 15.77 -14.70
N VAL A 62 13.47 15.51 -14.34
CA VAL A 62 13.98 15.65 -12.98
C VAL A 62 15.23 16.55 -12.99
N PRO A 63 15.33 17.58 -12.14
CA PRO A 63 16.53 18.38 -12.02
C PRO A 63 17.75 17.51 -11.63
N PRO A 64 18.96 17.83 -12.10
CA PRO A 64 20.17 17.17 -11.64
C PRO A 64 20.32 17.31 -10.12
N GLY A 65 20.78 16.25 -9.45
CA GLY A 65 20.96 16.22 -8.00
C GLY A 65 20.89 14.81 -7.43
N HIS A 66 20.94 14.71 -6.12
CA HIS A 66 20.81 13.48 -5.37
C HIS A 66 19.40 13.34 -4.77
N TYR A 67 18.80 12.17 -4.95
CA TYR A 67 17.44 11.91 -4.54
C TYR A 67 17.32 10.56 -3.81
N ALA A 68 16.36 10.46 -2.91
CA ALA A 68 15.71 9.18 -2.61
C ALA A 68 14.47 9.07 -3.49
N MET A 69 14.12 7.86 -3.91
CA MET A 69 13.03 7.64 -4.86
C MET A 69 12.06 6.59 -4.36
N ILE A 70 10.78 6.83 -4.57
CA ILE A 70 9.71 5.86 -4.32
C ILE A 70 8.85 5.74 -5.57
N VAL A 71 8.52 4.50 -5.91
CA VAL A 71 7.50 4.17 -6.92
C VAL A 71 6.51 3.21 -6.28
N TYR A 72 5.22 3.42 -6.49
CA TYR A 72 4.17 2.51 -6.06
C TYR A 72 2.96 2.54 -6.99
N ASN A 73 2.17 1.46 -7.00
CA ASN A 73 0.92 1.43 -7.76
C ASN A 73 -0.13 2.33 -7.11
N TYR A 74 -0.74 3.20 -7.91
CA TYR A 74 -1.61 4.27 -7.42
C TYR A 74 -3.09 3.88 -7.38
N ASN A 75 -3.55 3.08 -8.31
CA ASN A 75 -4.96 2.69 -8.44
C ASN A 75 -5.31 1.53 -7.51
N THR A 76 -5.39 1.80 -6.22
CA THR A 76 -5.84 0.86 -5.20
C THR A 76 -7.21 1.29 -4.67
N GLU A 77 -8.06 0.35 -4.28
CA GLU A 77 -9.38 0.64 -3.72
C GLU A 77 -9.30 0.94 -2.23
N CYS A 78 -8.49 0.16 -1.51
CA CYS A 78 -8.41 0.21 -0.04
C CYS A 78 -7.13 0.84 0.49
N VAL A 79 -6.02 0.81 -0.26
CA VAL A 79 -4.74 1.36 0.24
C VAL A 79 -4.71 2.87 0.11
N CYS A 80 -4.56 3.54 1.24
CA CYS A 80 -4.37 4.98 1.36
C CYS A 80 -2.90 5.32 1.61
N ILE A 81 -2.48 6.51 1.19
CA ILE A 81 -1.12 7.02 1.40
C ILE A 81 -1.19 8.29 2.23
N GLU A 82 -0.31 8.38 3.23
CA GLU A 82 -0.11 9.61 4.01
C GLU A 82 1.38 9.89 4.24
N GLY A 83 1.70 11.11 4.70
CA GLY A 83 3.07 11.52 5.03
C GLY A 83 4.01 11.56 3.85
N ASP A 84 3.49 11.75 2.63
CA ASP A 84 4.23 11.73 1.37
C ASP A 84 5.10 12.98 1.12
N GLU A 85 5.14 13.91 2.04
CA GLU A 85 6.05 15.06 1.98
C GLU A 85 7.51 14.66 2.19
N CYS A 86 7.78 13.58 2.92
CA CYS A 86 9.13 13.11 3.20
C CYS A 86 9.28 11.62 2.93
N TYR A 87 10.46 11.25 2.37
CA TYR A 87 10.82 9.84 2.12
C TYR A 87 10.69 8.93 3.33
N GLY A 88 11.06 9.42 4.52
CA GLY A 88 11.03 8.64 5.75
C GLY A 88 9.66 8.53 6.42
N THR A 89 8.67 9.34 6.00
CA THR A 89 7.34 9.39 6.63
C THR A 89 6.24 8.83 5.75
N ILE A 90 6.46 8.69 4.44
CA ILE A 90 5.46 8.16 3.53
C ILE A 90 5.03 6.75 3.96
N ARG A 91 3.73 6.57 4.17
CA ARG A 91 3.12 5.36 4.71
C ARG A 91 1.89 4.94 3.92
N ALA A 92 1.79 3.66 3.61
CA ALA A 92 0.58 3.01 3.15
C ALA A 92 -0.20 2.46 4.36
N TYR A 93 -1.51 2.62 4.35
CA TYR A 93 -2.42 2.10 5.37
C TYR A 93 -3.79 1.83 4.74
N THR A 94 -4.70 1.21 5.48
CA THR A 94 -6.10 1.08 5.09
C THR A 94 -7.00 1.70 6.15
N GLU A 95 -8.15 2.19 5.73
CA GLU A 95 -9.10 2.84 6.62
C GLU A 95 -9.82 1.83 7.51
N ARG A 96 -10.45 2.35 8.58
CA ARG A 96 -11.28 1.56 9.48
C ARG A 96 -12.57 1.12 8.81
N CYS A 97 -12.97 -0.12 9.09
CA CYS A 97 -14.29 -0.62 8.72
C CYS A 97 -15.36 0.06 9.56
N ILE A 98 -16.26 0.82 8.93
CA ILE A 98 -17.35 1.50 9.59
C ILE A 98 -18.61 0.64 9.50
N GLY A 99 -19.36 0.52 10.62
CA GLY A 99 -20.67 -0.14 10.64
C GLY A 99 -20.63 -1.67 10.79
N MET A 100 -19.50 -2.23 11.12
CA MET A 100 -19.38 -3.65 11.50
C MET A 100 -19.57 -3.79 13.01
N ASP A 101 -20.63 -4.48 13.41
CA ASP A 101 -21.04 -4.63 14.82
C ASP A 101 -20.23 -5.75 15.52
N ALA A 102 -18.92 -5.72 15.38
CA ALA A 102 -18.02 -6.74 15.92
C ALA A 102 -17.33 -6.33 17.23
N GLY A 103 -17.60 -5.13 17.72
CA GLY A 103 -17.05 -4.62 18.99
C GLY A 103 -15.55 -4.29 18.96
N GLU A 104 -14.88 -4.44 17.81
CA GLU A 104 -13.46 -4.11 17.63
C GLU A 104 -13.24 -3.16 16.47
N ASP A 105 -12.27 -2.27 16.62
CA ASP A 105 -11.82 -1.35 15.58
C ASP A 105 -11.01 -2.12 14.52
N MET A 106 -11.67 -2.59 13.48
CA MET A 106 -11.03 -3.29 12.35
C MET A 106 -10.66 -2.34 11.22
N ILE A 107 -9.68 -2.74 10.43
CA ILE A 107 -9.31 -2.08 9.17
C ILE A 107 -9.64 -2.97 7.96
N TRP A 108 -9.78 -2.34 6.79
CA TRP A 108 -9.94 -3.08 5.55
C TRP A 108 -8.66 -3.86 5.19
N SER A 109 -8.82 -5.01 4.55
CA SER A 109 -7.73 -5.74 3.89
C SER A 109 -7.10 -4.86 2.80
N PRO A 110 -5.77 -4.70 2.76
CA PRO A 110 -5.14 -3.98 1.66
C PRO A 110 -5.23 -4.74 0.33
N ASP A 111 -5.36 -3.99 -0.75
CA ASP A 111 -5.21 -4.49 -2.11
C ASP A 111 -3.76 -4.94 -2.39
N ASP A 112 -3.54 -5.52 -3.56
CA ASP A 112 -2.20 -5.78 -4.04
C ASP A 112 -1.41 -4.48 -4.16
N PHE A 113 -0.35 -4.38 -3.36
CA PHE A 113 0.46 -3.17 -3.27
C PHE A 113 1.93 -3.48 -3.55
N TYR A 114 2.48 -2.74 -4.51
CA TYR A 114 3.84 -2.91 -5.02
C TYR A 114 4.64 -1.63 -4.83
N VAL A 115 5.88 -1.76 -4.37
CA VAL A 115 6.73 -0.63 -4.04
C VAL A 115 8.14 -0.85 -4.59
N VAL A 116 8.75 0.23 -5.10
CA VAL A 116 10.19 0.37 -5.25
C VAL A 116 10.62 1.52 -4.33
N ALA A 117 11.63 1.29 -3.51
CA ALA A 117 12.25 2.32 -2.69
C ALA A 117 13.76 2.30 -2.88
N LEU A 118 14.32 3.41 -3.34
CA LEU A 118 15.76 3.60 -3.53
C LEU A 118 16.22 4.74 -2.63
N ASP A 119 17.20 4.44 -1.79
CA ASP A 119 17.72 5.40 -0.82
C ASP A 119 18.62 6.47 -1.46
N ASP A 120 19.21 6.16 -2.61
CA ASP A 120 20.13 7.05 -3.30
C ASP A 120 20.06 6.88 -4.82
N VAL A 121 19.77 7.98 -5.50
CA VAL A 121 19.72 8.09 -6.97
C VAL A 121 20.38 9.40 -7.35
N GLU A 122 21.45 9.33 -8.12
CA GLU A 122 22.09 10.50 -8.69
C GLU A 122 21.53 10.76 -10.09
N ILE A 123 20.99 11.94 -10.31
CA ILE A 123 20.55 12.44 -11.60
C ILE A 123 21.62 13.39 -12.11
N ALA A 124 22.43 12.93 -13.05
CA ALA A 124 23.47 13.74 -13.66
C ALA A 124 22.88 14.72 -14.67
N LYS A 125 23.53 15.88 -14.83
CA LYS A 125 23.21 16.82 -15.92
C LYS A 125 23.62 16.17 -17.25
N SER A 126 22.65 15.82 -18.09
CA SER A 126 22.89 15.15 -19.37
C SER A 126 21.83 15.53 -20.39
N GLU A 127 22.23 15.62 -21.66
CA GLU A 127 21.30 15.75 -22.78
C GLU A 127 20.62 14.40 -23.11
N ALA A 128 21.27 13.28 -22.79
CA ALA A 128 20.70 11.96 -22.94
C ALA A 128 19.88 11.59 -21.70
N ALA A 129 18.70 11.00 -21.90
CA ALA A 129 17.87 10.51 -20.82
C ALA A 129 18.59 9.39 -20.05
N MET A 130 18.57 9.48 -18.73
CA MET A 130 19.00 8.40 -17.84
C MET A 130 17.97 7.27 -17.90
N VAL A 131 18.40 6.03 -18.11
CA VAL A 131 17.52 4.86 -18.16
C VAL A 131 17.54 4.13 -16.82
N MET A 132 16.39 3.98 -16.19
CA MET A 132 16.20 3.23 -14.95
C MET A 132 15.28 2.04 -15.19
N LYS A 133 15.78 0.84 -14.91
CA LYS A 133 14.97 -0.40 -14.91
C LYS A 133 14.70 -0.79 -13.47
N LEU A 134 13.44 -0.79 -13.08
CA LEU A 134 13.00 -1.00 -11.70
C LEU A 134 12.11 -2.24 -11.63
N LYS A 135 12.23 -2.98 -10.56
CA LYS A 135 11.38 -4.14 -10.27
C LYS A 135 10.56 -3.87 -9.01
N PRO A 136 9.25 -3.61 -9.13
CA PRO A 136 8.38 -3.43 -7.97
C PRO A 136 8.27 -4.71 -7.14
N GLU A 137 8.33 -4.56 -5.83
CA GLU A 137 8.16 -5.65 -4.88
C GLU A 137 6.77 -5.59 -4.26
N ARG A 138 6.07 -6.72 -4.24
CA ARG A 138 4.78 -6.84 -3.56
C ARG A 138 5.00 -6.80 -2.05
N VAL A 139 4.42 -5.82 -1.36
CA VAL A 139 4.53 -5.63 0.09
C VAL A 139 3.28 -6.07 0.86
N VAL A 140 2.43 -6.82 0.22
CA VAL A 140 1.19 -7.39 0.77
C VAL A 140 1.24 -8.91 0.63
N SER A 141 0.78 -9.63 1.66
CA SER A 141 0.55 -11.07 1.61
C SER A 141 -0.93 -11.35 1.70
N SER A 142 -1.44 -12.25 0.86
CA SER A 142 -2.83 -12.65 0.81
C SER A 142 -3.01 -14.09 1.24
N TYR A 143 -4.11 -14.36 1.93
CA TYR A 143 -4.45 -15.68 2.48
C TYR A 143 -5.92 -15.99 2.24
N SER A 144 -6.20 -17.25 1.96
CA SER A 144 -7.55 -17.77 1.87
C SER A 144 -7.70 -18.98 2.80
N PHE A 145 -8.88 -19.15 3.36
CA PHE A 145 -9.19 -20.32 4.18
C PHE A 145 -10.60 -20.84 3.86
N ALA A 146 -10.84 -22.11 4.21
CA ALA A 146 -12.13 -22.73 4.16
C ALA A 146 -12.31 -23.60 5.41
N VAL A 147 -13.38 -23.37 6.16
CA VAL A 147 -13.70 -24.06 7.43
C VAL A 147 -15.11 -24.61 7.37
N LYS A 148 -15.29 -25.87 7.76
CA LYS A 148 -16.62 -26.45 7.97
C LYS A 148 -17.22 -25.92 9.26
N VAL A 149 -18.44 -25.45 9.20
CA VAL A 149 -19.19 -24.91 10.34
C VAL A 149 -20.50 -25.70 10.48
N ASP A 150 -20.70 -26.29 11.65
CA ASP A 150 -21.96 -26.98 11.97
C ASP A 150 -22.98 -25.98 12.54
N GLY A 151 -24.27 -26.17 12.25
CA GLY A 151 -25.34 -25.32 12.77
C GLY A 151 -25.47 -23.95 12.06
N VAL A 152 -24.99 -23.83 10.83
CA VAL A 152 -25.05 -22.61 10.00
C VAL A 152 -26.47 -22.09 9.81
N GLU A 153 -27.46 -22.97 9.81
CA GLU A 153 -28.89 -22.63 9.69
C GLU A 153 -29.40 -21.71 10.82
N ASN A 154 -28.65 -21.61 11.93
CA ASN A 154 -28.97 -20.77 13.08
C ASN A 154 -28.20 -19.45 13.12
N ILE A 155 -27.37 -19.16 12.10
CA ILE A 155 -26.50 -17.99 12.03
C ILE A 155 -27.08 -17.00 11.04
N SER A 156 -27.35 -15.78 11.49
CA SER A 156 -27.88 -14.72 10.62
C SER A 156 -26.79 -13.91 9.90
N ALA A 157 -25.62 -13.80 10.49
CA ALA A 157 -24.46 -13.11 9.91
C ALA A 157 -23.16 -13.60 10.56
N VAL A 158 -22.07 -13.56 9.80
CA VAL A 158 -20.73 -13.91 10.28
C VAL A 158 -19.81 -12.72 9.97
N VAL A 159 -19.11 -12.22 10.99
CA VAL A 159 -18.04 -11.24 10.84
C VAL A 159 -16.74 -11.92 11.22
N CYS A 160 -15.80 -11.91 10.28
CA CYS A 160 -14.48 -12.50 10.47
C CYS A 160 -13.40 -11.42 10.49
N TYR A 161 -12.42 -11.57 11.37
CA TYR A 161 -11.23 -10.72 11.39
C TYR A 161 -10.00 -11.52 11.85
N VAL A 162 -8.82 -11.02 11.51
CA VAL A 162 -7.54 -11.58 11.96
C VAL A 162 -6.79 -10.52 12.74
N SER A 163 -6.43 -10.83 13.99
CA SER A 163 -5.66 -9.95 14.88
C SER A 163 -4.15 -10.23 14.82
N GLY A 164 -3.34 -9.32 15.34
CA GLY A 164 -1.89 -9.46 15.38
C GLY A 164 -1.21 -9.13 14.05
N LEU A 165 -1.88 -8.37 13.19
CA LEU A 165 -1.36 -7.94 11.90
C LEU A 165 -1.00 -6.45 11.92
N ASN A 166 -0.03 -6.08 11.07
CA ASN A 166 0.41 -4.69 10.97
C ASN A 166 -0.61 -3.84 10.21
N GLY A 167 -0.95 -2.67 10.77
CA GLY A 167 -1.92 -1.74 10.20
C GLY A 167 -1.39 -0.84 9.07
N GLY A 168 -0.10 -0.96 8.69
CA GLY A 168 0.47 -0.14 7.63
C GLY A 168 1.93 -0.46 7.33
N TYR A 169 2.47 0.22 6.31
CA TYR A 169 3.81 0.01 5.80
C TYR A 169 4.48 1.33 5.42
N PHE A 170 5.65 1.63 5.98
CA PHE A 170 6.48 2.77 5.61
C PHE A 170 7.29 2.45 4.35
N LEU A 171 6.97 3.12 3.24
CA LEU A 171 7.53 2.81 1.92
C LEU A 171 9.04 3.03 1.88
N GLY A 172 9.50 4.21 2.29
CA GLY A 172 10.91 4.56 2.27
C GLY A 172 11.74 3.76 3.28
N ARG A 173 11.19 3.49 4.46
CA ARG A 173 11.88 2.71 5.51
C ARG A 173 11.81 1.20 5.28
N ARG A 174 10.90 0.74 4.41
CA ARG A 174 10.64 -0.69 4.16
C ARG A 174 10.30 -1.47 5.44
N LEU A 175 9.49 -0.86 6.31
CA LEU A 175 9.11 -1.41 7.59
C LEU A 175 7.59 -1.33 7.78
N CYS A 176 7.01 -2.36 8.40
CA CYS A 176 5.63 -2.28 8.87
C CYS A 176 5.50 -1.34 10.07
N THR A 177 4.29 -0.82 10.28
CA THR A 177 3.95 -0.11 11.52
C THR A 177 3.98 -1.08 12.70
N LEU A 178 4.37 -0.59 13.88
CA LEU A 178 4.41 -1.43 15.09
C LEU A 178 3.01 -1.69 15.70
N ALA A 179 2.00 -0.90 15.31
CA ALA A 179 0.64 -1.07 15.83
C ALA A 179 -0.01 -2.28 15.17
N GLU A 180 -0.39 -3.26 16.00
CA GLU A 180 -1.23 -4.37 15.59
C GLU A 180 -2.69 -3.92 15.56
N VAL A 181 -3.40 -4.29 14.50
CA VAL A 181 -4.82 -4.01 14.33
C VAL A 181 -5.53 -5.23 13.79
N PRO A 182 -6.80 -5.45 14.15
CA PRO A 182 -7.62 -6.46 13.51
C PRO A 182 -7.89 -6.08 12.05
N VAL A 183 -7.67 -7.03 11.14
CA VAL A 183 -7.96 -6.89 9.71
C VAL A 183 -9.23 -7.64 9.39
N TYR A 184 -10.19 -6.96 8.77
CA TYR A 184 -11.43 -7.57 8.30
C TYR A 184 -11.15 -8.63 7.25
N VAL A 185 -11.86 -9.75 7.37
CA VAL A 185 -11.81 -10.86 6.43
C VAL A 185 -13.08 -10.84 5.59
N GLU A 186 -12.92 -10.62 4.31
CA GLU A 186 -14.02 -10.84 3.37
C GLU A 186 -14.40 -12.32 3.38
N ASN A 187 -15.67 -12.62 3.68
CA ASN A 187 -16.10 -14.00 3.90
C ASN A 187 -17.48 -14.29 3.31
N ASP A 188 -17.68 -15.56 3.00
CA ASP A 188 -18.95 -16.12 2.56
C ASP A 188 -19.21 -17.44 3.30
N CYS A 189 -20.41 -17.62 3.79
CA CYS A 189 -20.82 -18.82 4.51
C CYS A 189 -22.00 -19.48 3.81
N LYS A 190 -21.72 -20.56 3.07
CA LYS A 190 -22.73 -21.31 2.31
C LYS A 190 -22.63 -22.81 2.59
N ASN A 191 -23.79 -23.43 2.77
CA ASN A 191 -23.88 -24.90 2.92
C ASN A 191 -22.94 -25.50 3.99
N GLY A 192 -22.77 -24.81 5.11
CA GLY A 192 -21.87 -25.26 6.17
C GLY A 192 -20.38 -25.08 5.87
N LEU A 193 -20.03 -24.31 4.84
CA LEU A 193 -18.67 -23.97 4.52
C LEU A 193 -18.48 -22.45 4.64
N LEU A 194 -17.64 -22.03 5.58
CA LEU A 194 -17.17 -20.66 5.72
C LEU A 194 -15.86 -20.52 4.94
N GLN A 195 -15.87 -19.67 3.95
CA GLN A 195 -14.68 -19.32 3.17
C GLN A 195 -14.33 -17.85 3.42
N GLY A 196 -13.05 -17.54 3.55
CA GLY A 196 -12.59 -16.18 3.78
C GLY A 196 -11.31 -15.90 3.02
N HIS A 197 -11.16 -14.61 2.70
CA HIS A 197 -9.97 -14.06 2.09
C HIS A 197 -9.56 -12.78 2.81
N PHE A 198 -8.27 -12.59 3.07
CA PHE A 198 -7.71 -11.36 3.61
C PHE A 198 -6.28 -11.15 3.16
N SER A 199 -5.86 -9.92 3.21
CA SER A 199 -4.48 -9.51 2.94
C SER A 199 -3.94 -8.65 4.08
N HIS A 200 -2.62 -8.57 4.23
CA HIS A 200 -1.97 -7.67 5.18
C HIS A 200 -0.62 -7.20 4.68
N PHE A 201 -0.14 -6.06 5.18
CA PHE A 201 1.22 -5.59 4.91
C PHE A 201 2.25 -6.52 5.54
N ARG A 202 3.30 -6.82 4.79
CA ARG A 202 4.37 -7.71 5.22
C ARG A 202 5.73 -7.02 5.17
N LEU A 203 6.68 -7.50 5.95
CA LEU A 203 8.07 -7.12 5.80
C LEU A 203 8.62 -7.67 4.48
N PRO A 204 9.48 -6.91 3.77
CA PRO A 204 10.15 -7.40 2.57
C PRO A 204 11.01 -8.64 2.91
N LYS A 205 11.13 -9.56 1.97
CA LYS A 205 11.84 -10.84 2.13
C LYS A 205 13.33 -10.69 2.47
N SER A 206 13.91 -9.51 2.25
CA SER A 206 15.32 -9.20 2.54
C SER A 206 15.60 -8.88 4.01
N ALA A 207 14.58 -8.66 4.82
CA ALA A 207 14.74 -8.52 6.25
C ALA A 207 14.83 -9.91 6.89
N ASP A 208 16.05 -10.45 6.97
CA ASP A 208 16.36 -11.66 7.73
C ASP A 208 16.22 -11.38 9.24
N THR A 209 14.99 -11.26 9.68
CA THR A 209 14.62 -11.17 11.09
C THR A 209 14.43 -12.60 11.61
N ARG A 210 15.48 -13.15 12.17
CA ARG A 210 15.37 -14.27 13.12
C ARG A 210 14.57 -13.77 14.32
N GLY A 211 13.36 -14.17 14.43
CA GLY A 211 12.56 -13.94 15.63
C GLY A 211 11.10 -13.77 15.31
N ASP A 212 10.33 -14.70 15.78
CA ASP A 212 8.88 -14.72 15.94
C ASP A 212 8.05 -14.36 14.70
N SER A 213 7.65 -15.40 13.99
CA SER A 213 6.48 -15.30 13.11
C SER A 213 5.31 -14.76 13.93
N PRO A 214 4.66 -13.65 13.52
CA PRO A 214 3.46 -13.20 14.19
C PRO A 214 2.46 -14.35 14.19
N VAL A 215 2.05 -14.78 15.36
CA VAL A 215 0.99 -15.79 15.50
C VAL A 215 -0.32 -15.08 15.17
N ALA A 216 -0.76 -15.23 13.93
CA ALA A 216 -2.07 -14.74 13.52
C ALA A 216 -3.13 -15.44 14.42
N ARG A 217 -3.82 -14.67 15.25
CA ARG A 217 -4.98 -15.13 16.00
C ARG A 217 -6.21 -14.83 15.17
N ALA A 218 -6.85 -15.85 14.64
CA ALA A 218 -8.15 -15.73 14.03
C ALA A 218 -9.21 -15.80 15.14
N ALA A 219 -10.08 -14.79 15.20
CA ALA A 219 -11.26 -14.81 16.05
C ALA A 219 -12.51 -14.71 15.14
N LEU A 220 -13.46 -15.62 15.37
CA LEU A 220 -14.78 -15.59 14.75
C LEU A 220 -15.75 -14.96 15.74
N ALA A 221 -16.32 -13.82 15.42
CA ALA A 221 -17.39 -13.22 16.21
C ALA A 221 -18.75 -13.57 15.58
N PHE A 222 -19.63 -14.15 16.38
CA PHE A 222 -21.00 -14.43 15.98
C PHE A 222 -21.92 -13.40 16.65
N PRO A 223 -22.80 -12.71 15.94
CA PRO A 223 -23.76 -11.82 16.56
C PRO A 223 -24.65 -12.59 17.53
N ASN A 224 -24.81 -12.05 18.74
CA ASN A 224 -25.61 -12.64 19.79
C ASN A 224 -27.09 -12.81 19.36
N VAL A 225 -27.55 -14.03 19.19
CA VAL A 225 -28.96 -14.37 18.94
C VAL A 225 -29.77 -14.34 20.23
N ASN A 226 -29.50 -13.41 21.15
CA ASN A 226 -30.25 -13.25 22.38
C ASN A 226 -30.97 -11.91 22.42
N ALA A 227 -32.04 -11.77 21.62
CA ALA A 227 -33.05 -10.76 21.93
C ALA A 227 -34.39 -11.12 21.28
N SER A 228 -35.14 -12.05 21.85
CA SER A 228 -36.60 -11.97 21.99
C SER A 228 -37.20 -13.29 22.48
N ARG A 229 -36.99 -13.62 23.76
CA ARG A 229 -38.02 -14.32 24.49
C ARG A 229 -38.67 -13.27 25.40
N LYS A 230 -39.62 -12.52 24.87
CA LYS A 230 -40.66 -11.91 25.69
C LYS A 230 -41.75 -12.90 25.87
N SER A 231 -41.91 -13.30 27.12
CA SER A 231 -43.03 -14.04 27.73
C SER A 231 -44.36 -13.56 27.25
N SER A 232 -45.17 -14.51 26.87
CA SER A 232 -46.64 -14.43 27.00
C SER A 232 -47.02 -14.80 28.41
#